data_d62121f14586e40e1b7abcedb160d2ce
#
_entry.id   d62121f14586e40e1b7abcedb160d2ce
#
_cell.length_a   1.000
_cell.length_b   1.000
_cell.length_c   1.000
_cell.angle_alpha   90.00
_cell.angle_beta   90.00
_cell.angle_gamma   90.00
#
_symmetry.space_group_name_H-M   'P 1'
#
loop_
_entity.id
_entity.type
_entity.pdbx_description
1 polymer ?
#
loop_
_entity_poly.entity_id
_entity_poly.type
_entity_poly.pdbx_seq_one_letter_code
_entity_poly.pdbx_strand_id
1 'polypeptide(L)'
;MKTPLDPRHKKRQKTVESLFKIDFHKQPINNYTKIILQKKAFIDKKIETAAPEFSIDKINKVDLAILRLAIFELLVEKTQPPKVIIDEAVELAKEYGGDSSPSFVNGALGNIEYQ
;
A
#
# COMPACT_ATOMS: atom_id res chain seq x y z
N MET A 1 -5.30 -14.10 -14.39
CA MET A 1 -5.22 -12.76 -15.01
C MET A 1 -6.23 -11.83 -14.38
N LYS A 2 -5.79 -10.65 -14.05
CA LYS A 2 -6.65 -9.64 -13.47
C LYS A 2 -7.53 -8.99 -14.53
N THR A 3 -8.78 -8.75 -14.21
CA THR A 3 -9.69 -8.00 -15.08
C THR A 3 -10.08 -6.70 -14.39
N PRO A 4 -10.56 -5.69 -15.13
CA PRO A 4 -11.03 -4.44 -14.53
C PRO A 4 -12.16 -4.63 -13.51
N LEU A 5 -12.86 -5.76 -13.59
CA LEU A 5 -13.99 -6.04 -12.71
C LEU A 5 -13.64 -6.98 -11.55
N ASP A 6 -12.36 -7.34 -11.39
CA ASP A 6 -11.95 -8.24 -10.31
C ASP A 6 -12.27 -7.59 -8.94
N PRO A 7 -13.08 -8.26 -8.11
CA PRO A 7 -13.46 -7.70 -6.81
C PRO A 7 -12.29 -7.40 -5.89
N ARG A 8 -11.22 -8.20 -5.96
CA ARG A 8 -10.04 -7.99 -5.11
C ARG A 8 -9.31 -6.72 -5.53
N HIS A 9 -9.22 -6.45 -6.82
CA HIS A 9 -8.62 -5.22 -7.32
C HIS A 9 -9.44 -4.01 -6.90
N LYS A 10 -10.76 -4.09 -7.05
CA LYS A 10 -11.66 -3.01 -6.62
C LYS A 10 -11.56 -2.75 -5.13
N LYS A 11 -11.45 -3.78 -4.31
CA LYS A 11 -11.27 -3.63 -2.87
C LYS A 11 -9.97 -2.87 -2.57
N ARG A 12 -8.88 -3.22 -3.26
CA ARG A 12 -7.61 -2.53 -3.09
C ARG A 12 -7.68 -1.07 -3.50
N GLN A 13 -8.37 -0.77 -4.62
CA GLN A 13 -8.56 0.61 -5.06
C GLN A 13 -9.27 1.43 -3.99
N LYS A 14 -10.35 0.92 -3.45
CA LYS A 14 -11.11 1.62 -2.40
C LYS A 14 -10.29 1.80 -1.14
N THR A 15 -9.49 0.81 -0.79
CA THR A 15 -8.64 0.89 0.40
C THR A 15 -7.55 1.94 0.24
N VAL A 16 -6.90 2.00 -0.93
CA VAL A 16 -5.90 3.02 -1.21
C VAL A 16 -6.52 4.41 -1.14
N GLU A 17 -7.71 4.58 -1.72
CA GLU A 17 -8.41 5.86 -1.67
C GLU A 17 -8.72 6.26 -0.23
N SER A 18 -9.17 5.31 0.57
CA SER A 18 -9.48 5.55 1.98
C SER A 18 -8.24 5.92 2.78
N LEU A 19 -7.15 5.19 2.58
CA LEU A 19 -5.89 5.47 3.27
C LEU A 19 -5.29 6.83 2.86
N PHE A 20 -5.45 7.18 1.60
CA PHE A 20 -5.00 8.48 1.11
C PHE A 20 -5.76 9.62 1.77
N LYS A 21 -7.09 9.49 1.82
CA LYS A 21 -7.95 10.56 2.34
C LYS A 21 -7.75 10.83 3.82
N ILE A 22 -7.27 9.86 4.55
CA ILE A 22 -7.15 9.97 6.02
C ILE A 22 -6.17 11.07 6.42
N ASP A 23 -5.20 11.40 5.56
CA ASP A 23 -4.23 12.45 5.83
C ASP A 23 -4.82 13.85 5.61
N PHE A 24 -5.97 13.95 4.95
CA PHE A 24 -6.56 15.23 4.56
C PHE A 24 -7.91 15.52 5.20
N HIS A 25 -8.64 14.46 5.57
CA HIS A 25 -10.02 14.61 6.05
C HIS A 25 -10.31 13.63 7.15
N LYS A 26 -11.08 14.08 8.14
CA LYS A 26 -11.64 13.19 9.15
C LYS A 26 -12.89 12.55 8.55
N GLN A 27 -12.70 11.54 7.74
CA GLN A 27 -13.78 10.84 7.06
C GLN A 27 -14.09 9.53 7.79
N PRO A 28 -15.35 9.09 7.76
CA PRO A 28 -15.65 7.73 8.19
C PRO A 28 -14.87 6.76 7.31
N ILE A 29 -14.23 5.79 7.94
CA ILE A 29 -13.45 4.78 7.21
C ILE A 29 -14.06 3.41 7.46
N ASN A 30 -13.92 2.52 6.48
CA ASN A 30 -14.46 1.17 6.61
C ASN A 30 -13.61 0.35 7.60
N ASN A 31 -14.14 -0.81 8.01
CA ASN A 31 -13.48 -1.64 9.00
C ASN A 31 -12.11 -2.14 8.55
N TYR A 32 -11.98 -2.45 7.27
CA TYR A 32 -10.70 -2.95 6.74
C TYR A 32 -9.59 -1.89 6.88
N THR A 33 -9.91 -0.65 6.51
CA THR A 33 -8.97 0.46 6.66
C THR A 33 -8.63 0.70 8.13
N LYS A 34 -9.61 0.58 9.03
CA LYS A 34 -9.37 0.72 10.47
C LYS A 34 -8.37 -0.32 10.97
N ILE A 35 -8.50 -1.57 10.52
CA ILE A 35 -7.59 -2.63 10.91
C ILE A 35 -6.17 -2.32 10.45
N ILE A 36 -6.01 -1.83 9.22
CA ILE A 36 -4.70 -1.43 8.71
C ILE A 36 -4.11 -0.32 9.59
N LEU A 37 -4.91 0.68 9.94
CA LEU A 37 -4.44 1.81 10.74
C LEU A 37 -4.06 1.40 12.17
N GLN A 38 -4.64 0.34 12.70
CA GLN A 38 -4.22 -0.19 14.00
C GLN A 38 -2.78 -0.72 13.95
N LYS A 39 -2.30 -1.07 12.78
CA LYS A 39 -0.94 -1.55 12.56
C LYS A 39 -0.01 -0.49 11.96
N LYS A 40 -0.46 0.77 11.93
CA LYS A 40 0.27 1.85 11.25
C LYS A 40 1.71 2.00 11.74
N ALA A 41 1.94 1.97 13.05
CA ALA A 41 3.28 2.13 13.58
C ALA A 41 4.22 1.01 13.09
N PHE A 42 3.75 -0.22 13.13
CA PHE A 42 4.50 -1.37 12.62
C PHE A 42 4.77 -1.24 11.13
N ILE A 43 3.73 -0.88 10.35
CA ILE A 43 3.83 -0.77 8.90
C ILE A 43 4.80 0.36 8.52
N ASP A 44 4.66 1.52 9.13
CA ASP A 44 5.49 2.68 8.80
C ASP A 44 6.96 2.41 9.13
N LYS A 45 7.24 1.65 10.19
CA LYS A 45 8.61 1.27 10.50
C LYS A 45 9.19 0.37 9.40
N LYS A 46 8.38 -0.52 8.84
CA LYS A 46 8.81 -1.35 7.71
C LYS A 46 9.08 -0.51 6.46
N ILE A 47 8.27 0.52 6.24
CA ILE A 47 8.49 1.44 5.12
C ILE A 47 9.82 2.18 5.29
N GLU A 48 10.10 2.68 6.48
CA GLU A 48 11.37 3.37 6.76
C GLU A 48 12.58 2.49 6.48
N THR A 49 12.48 1.22 6.84
CA THR A 49 13.56 0.25 6.59
C THR A 49 13.71 -0.06 5.11
N ALA A 50 12.59 -0.15 4.39
CA ALA A 50 12.57 -0.53 2.98
C ALA A 50 13.00 0.61 2.06
N ALA A 51 12.76 1.86 2.46
CA ALA A 51 13.10 3.04 1.67
C ALA A 51 13.82 4.06 2.56
N PRO A 52 15.05 3.73 2.98
CA PRO A 52 15.77 4.55 3.96
C PRO A 52 16.16 5.95 3.45
N GLU A 53 16.14 6.16 2.13
CA GLU A 53 16.43 7.47 1.55
C GLU A 53 15.34 8.49 1.81
N PHE A 54 14.15 8.03 2.22
CA PHE A 54 13.00 8.89 2.39
C PHE A 54 12.42 8.72 3.79
N SER A 55 12.21 9.85 4.50
CA SER A 55 11.38 9.80 5.70
C SER A 55 9.91 9.68 5.28
N ILE A 56 9.07 9.17 6.17
CA ILE A 56 7.65 8.93 5.86
C ILE A 56 6.97 10.19 5.33
N ASP A 57 7.26 11.34 5.92
CA ASP A 57 6.63 12.60 5.52
C ASP A 57 7.10 13.11 4.16
N LYS A 58 8.16 12.55 3.61
CA LYS A 58 8.69 12.92 2.28
C LYS A 58 8.18 12.00 1.18
N ILE A 59 7.57 10.88 1.53
CA ILE A 59 7.02 9.96 0.55
C ILE A 59 5.70 10.54 0.02
N ASN A 60 5.52 10.48 -1.31
CA ASN A 60 4.28 10.87 -1.95
C ASN A 60 3.10 10.16 -1.26
N LYS A 61 2.03 10.91 -0.96
CA LYS A 61 0.91 10.38 -0.17
C LYS A 61 0.19 9.20 -0.84
N VAL A 62 0.12 9.21 -2.16
CA VAL A 62 -0.47 8.08 -2.90
C VAL A 62 0.42 6.84 -2.75
N ASP A 63 1.71 7.02 -2.96
CA ASP A 63 2.67 5.91 -2.82
C ASP A 63 2.65 5.36 -1.40
N LEU A 64 2.55 6.24 -0.41
CA LEU A 64 2.49 5.83 0.99
C LEU A 64 1.24 4.99 1.27
N ALA A 65 0.08 5.39 0.74
CA ALA A 65 -1.15 4.62 0.90
C ALA A 65 -1.02 3.23 0.28
N ILE A 66 -0.42 3.15 -0.91
CA ILE A 66 -0.20 1.88 -1.59
C ILE A 66 0.75 0.99 -0.79
N LEU A 67 1.85 1.56 -0.30
CA LEU A 67 2.81 0.79 0.50
C LEU A 67 2.18 0.30 1.79
N ARG A 68 1.38 1.12 2.46
CA ARG A 68 0.70 0.70 3.69
C ARG A 68 -0.21 -0.49 3.46
N LEU A 69 -1.00 -0.45 2.39
CA LEU A 69 -1.86 -1.58 2.06
C LEU A 69 -1.05 -2.84 1.74
N ALA A 70 -0.04 -2.71 0.87
CA ALA A 70 0.74 -3.86 0.44
C ALA A 70 1.49 -4.51 1.61
N ILE A 71 2.08 -3.71 2.49
CA ILE A 71 2.80 -4.25 3.65
C ILE A 71 1.84 -4.92 4.61
N PHE A 72 0.65 -4.36 4.80
CA PHE A 72 -0.37 -5.02 5.60
C PHE A 72 -0.72 -6.40 5.02
N GLU A 73 -0.92 -6.49 3.71
CA GLU A 73 -1.22 -7.78 3.07
C GLU A 73 -0.05 -8.75 3.18
N LEU A 74 1.18 -8.26 3.01
CA LEU A 74 2.37 -9.11 3.03
C LEU A 74 2.71 -9.65 4.42
N LEU A 75 2.60 -8.80 5.44
CA LEU A 75 3.15 -9.12 6.76
C LEU A 75 2.10 -9.40 7.83
N VAL A 76 0.88 -8.91 7.67
CA VAL A 76 -0.17 -9.06 8.67
C VAL A 76 -1.27 -10.01 8.21
N GLU A 77 -1.88 -9.71 7.08
CA GLU A 77 -3.01 -10.52 6.58
C GLU A 77 -2.57 -11.86 6.00
N LYS A 78 -1.58 -11.85 5.13
CA LYS A 78 -0.94 -13.05 4.57
C LYS A 78 -1.90 -14.02 3.87
N THR A 79 -2.92 -13.48 3.19
CA THR A 79 -3.92 -14.31 2.52
C THR A 79 -3.64 -14.51 1.03
N GLN A 80 -2.71 -13.75 0.46
CA GLN A 80 -2.37 -13.83 -0.95
C GLN A 80 -0.86 -14.05 -1.11
N PRO A 81 -0.42 -14.68 -2.23
CA PRO A 81 1.02 -14.82 -2.47
C PRO A 81 1.71 -13.47 -2.57
N PRO A 82 2.94 -13.36 -2.07
CA PRO A 82 3.68 -12.09 -2.13
C PRO A 82 3.79 -11.51 -3.53
N LYS A 83 4.05 -12.35 -4.55
CA LYS A 83 4.15 -11.86 -5.92
C LYS A 83 2.86 -11.18 -6.37
N VAL A 84 1.71 -11.76 -6.03
CA VAL A 84 0.41 -11.17 -6.38
C VAL A 84 0.25 -9.82 -5.70
N ILE A 85 0.59 -9.73 -4.42
CA ILE A 85 0.46 -8.48 -3.67
C ILE A 85 1.36 -7.39 -4.27
N ILE A 86 2.60 -7.72 -4.59
CA ILE A 86 3.54 -6.75 -5.15
C ILE A 86 3.09 -6.30 -6.55
N ASP A 87 2.68 -7.25 -7.40
CA ASP A 87 2.20 -6.92 -8.74
C ASP A 87 0.97 -6.00 -8.68
N GLU A 88 0.06 -6.26 -7.74
CA GLU A 88 -1.13 -5.42 -7.56
C GLU A 88 -0.75 -4.02 -7.06
N ALA A 89 0.22 -3.94 -6.16
CA ALA A 89 0.69 -2.63 -5.67
C ALA A 89 1.28 -1.81 -6.82
N VAL A 90 2.06 -2.44 -7.69
CA VAL A 90 2.64 -1.77 -8.86
C VAL A 90 1.53 -1.29 -9.81
N GLU A 91 0.48 -2.12 -10.00
CA GLU A 91 -0.66 -1.71 -10.83
C GLU A 91 -1.39 -0.51 -10.21
N LEU A 92 -1.60 -0.51 -8.91
CA LEU A 92 -2.20 0.66 -8.23
C LEU A 92 -1.34 1.91 -8.39
N ALA A 93 -0.02 1.75 -8.35
CA ALA A 93 0.89 2.86 -8.56
C ALA A 93 0.78 3.42 -9.98
N LYS A 94 0.54 2.56 -10.97
CA LYS A 94 0.28 3.01 -12.34
C LYS A 94 -1.03 3.75 -12.46
N GLU A 95 -2.05 3.30 -11.72
CA GLU A 95 -3.39 3.89 -11.80
C GLU A 95 -3.50 5.23 -11.08
N TYR A 96 -2.85 5.36 -9.92
CA TYR A 96 -3.05 6.50 -9.04
C TYR A 96 -1.84 7.40 -8.88
N GLY A 97 -0.64 6.91 -9.15
CA GLY A 97 0.59 7.64 -8.89
C GLY A 97 1.11 8.41 -10.08
N GLY A 98 2.31 8.93 -9.94
CA GLY A 98 3.03 9.60 -11.02
C GLY A 98 3.95 8.65 -11.76
N ASP A 99 4.76 9.21 -12.67
CA ASP A 99 5.61 8.41 -13.55
C ASP A 99 6.60 7.52 -12.80
N SER A 100 7.12 7.99 -11.66
CA SER A 100 8.11 7.23 -10.90
C SER A 100 7.49 6.31 -9.84
N SER A 101 6.18 6.41 -9.60
CA SER A 101 5.53 5.63 -8.55
C SER A 101 5.64 4.12 -8.73
N PRO A 102 5.42 3.55 -9.94
CA PRO A 102 5.54 2.10 -10.08
C PRO A 102 6.92 1.56 -9.72
N SER A 103 7.98 2.21 -10.16
CA SER A 103 9.33 1.74 -9.85
C SER A 103 9.68 1.96 -8.38
N PHE A 104 9.26 3.07 -7.79
CA PHE A 104 9.48 3.33 -6.37
C PHE A 104 8.78 2.27 -5.50
N VAL A 105 7.51 2.01 -5.79
CA VAL A 105 6.72 1.02 -5.02
C VAL A 105 7.31 -0.38 -5.18
N ASN A 106 7.66 -0.75 -6.41
CA ASN A 106 8.25 -2.06 -6.67
C ASN A 106 9.59 -2.22 -5.92
N GLY A 107 10.44 -1.20 -5.97
CA GLY A 107 11.74 -1.23 -5.29
C GLY A 107 11.60 -1.30 -3.78
N ALA A 108 10.71 -0.50 -3.21
CA ALA A 108 10.48 -0.51 -1.77
C ALA A 108 9.96 -1.86 -1.30
N LEU A 109 8.97 -2.43 -2.00
CA LEU A 109 8.41 -3.73 -1.61
C LEU A 109 9.41 -4.86 -1.82
N GLY A 110 10.33 -4.72 -2.79
CA GLY A 110 11.41 -5.67 -2.99
C GLY A 110 12.39 -5.75 -1.83
N ASN A 111 12.45 -4.70 -1.01
CA ASN A 111 13.31 -4.66 0.17
C ASN A 111 12.62 -5.14 1.45
N ILE A 112 11.34 -5.49 1.38
CA ILE A 112 10.61 -6.00 2.54
C ILE A 112 10.94 -7.49 2.70
N GLU A 113 11.32 -7.87 3.92
CA GLU A 113 11.50 -9.28 4.27
C GLU A 113 10.18 -9.86 4.72
N TYR A 114 9.79 -10.97 4.13
CA TYR A 114 8.56 -11.67 4.48
C TYR A 114 8.79 -13.17 4.42
N GLN A 115 7.99 -13.89 5.21
CA GLN A 115 8.06 -15.34 5.23
C GLN A 115 6.67 -15.93 5.22
#